data_9285f6e7c715c1ec32fa7544d3c8e362
#
_entry.id   9285f6e7c715c1ec32fa7544d3c8e362
#
_cell.length_a   1.000
_cell.length_b   1.000
_cell.length_c   1.000
_cell.angle_alpha   90.00
_cell.angle_beta   90.00
_cell.angle_gamma   90.00
#
_symmetry.space_group_name_H-M   'P 1'
#
loop_
_entity.id
_entity.type
_entity.pdbx_description
1 polymer ?
#
loop_
_entity_poly.entity_id
_entity_poly.type
_entity_poly.pdbx_seq_one_letter_code
_entity_poly.pdbx_strand_id
1 'polypeptide(L)'
;MKKEDYLRTLQDPEAWFKQAFGQKMVADKLLNDVILKREFLMSLKEKDDYSDYVHVWGNALLHYALGIENGLKGVIVKRKPELVHYKVTNDDVVLVDIGGKASKKHDLYSLCNVAGLLDKDKGNQFGGKFLKNVMMSLSDFILWTARYPVPISNAKVFKIDKGVPSVVVYGFHILDVIEPVYKYFEEVREEVKREK
;
A
#
# COMPACT_ATOMS: atom_id res chain seq x y z
N MET A 1 0.00 17.82 19.93
CA MET A 1 -0.74 16.63 20.44
C MET A 1 -0.07 16.20 21.73
N LYS A 2 -0.83 15.89 22.79
CA LYS A 2 -0.27 15.38 24.05
C LYS A 2 0.28 13.97 23.85
N LYS A 3 1.26 13.54 24.67
CA LYS A 3 1.87 12.20 24.57
C LYS A 3 0.84 11.07 24.68
N GLU A 4 -0.09 11.22 25.62
CA GLU A 4 -1.15 10.25 25.87
C GLU A 4 -2.08 10.10 24.64
N ASP A 5 -2.40 11.22 23.99
CA ASP A 5 -3.22 11.21 22.77
C ASP A 5 -2.49 10.55 21.60
N TYR A 6 -1.18 10.78 21.48
CA TYR A 6 -0.35 10.13 20.47
C TYR A 6 -0.28 8.61 20.68
N LEU A 7 0.01 8.17 21.92
CA LEU A 7 0.04 6.75 22.28
C LEU A 7 -1.30 6.07 22.01
N ARG A 8 -2.39 6.71 22.43
CA ARG A 8 -3.75 6.20 22.15
C ARG A 8 -4.01 6.06 20.66
N THR A 9 -3.65 7.06 19.87
CA THR A 9 -3.83 7.01 18.41
C THR A 9 -2.98 5.91 17.77
N LEU A 10 -1.76 5.71 18.26
CA LEU A 10 -0.82 4.71 17.75
C LEU A 10 -1.32 3.28 18.00
N GLN A 11 -2.00 3.08 19.15
CA GLN A 11 -2.56 1.80 19.58
C GLN A 11 -4.03 1.61 19.14
N ASP A 12 -4.65 2.61 18.52
CA ASP A 12 -6.02 2.49 18.00
C ASP A 12 -6.04 1.96 16.56
N PRO A 13 -6.47 0.71 16.32
CA PRO A 13 -6.57 0.14 14.95
C PRO A 13 -7.44 0.99 14.04
N GLU A 14 -8.49 1.64 14.58
CA GLU A 14 -9.40 2.49 13.79
C GLU A 14 -8.68 3.70 13.19
N ALA A 15 -7.69 4.27 13.89
CA ALA A 15 -6.89 5.36 13.36
C ALA A 15 -6.10 4.94 12.10
N TRP A 16 -5.54 3.73 12.12
CA TRP A 16 -4.83 3.15 10.98
C TRP A 16 -5.77 2.84 9.81
N PHE A 17 -6.95 2.27 10.07
CA PHE A 17 -7.94 2.01 9.03
C PHE A 17 -8.48 3.30 8.41
N LYS A 18 -8.75 4.34 9.20
CA LYS A 18 -9.14 5.66 8.64
C LYS A 18 -8.11 6.19 7.66
N GLN A 19 -6.81 6.09 8.01
CA GLN A 19 -5.74 6.51 7.12
C GLN A 19 -5.69 5.63 5.87
N ALA A 20 -5.84 4.31 6.00
CA ALA A 20 -5.84 3.37 4.88
C ALA A 20 -6.96 3.70 3.86
N PHE A 21 -8.20 3.87 4.34
CA PHE A 21 -9.33 4.20 3.47
C PHE A 21 -9.26 5.61 2.91
N GLY A 22 -8.69 6.56 3.65
CA GLY A 22 -8.38 7.90 3.13
C GLY A 22 -7.43 7.85 1.93
N GLN A 23 -6.38 7.06 2.01
CA GLN A 23 -5.45 6.85 0.90
C GLN A 23 -6.13 6.15 -0.29
N LYS A 24 -6.96 5.11 -0.03
CA LYS A 24 -7.74 4.44 -1.08
C LYS A 24 -8.63 5.42 -1.83
N MET A 25 -9.35 6.28 -1.11
CA MET A 25 -10.23 7.28 -1.72
C MET A 25 -9.48 8.22 -2.67
N VAL A 26 -8.25 8.63 -2.33
CA VAL A 26 -7.41 9.45 -3.22
C VAL A 26 -6.99 8.63 -4.44
N ALA A 27 -6.54 7.38 -4.23
CA ALA A 27 -6.13 6.49 -5.30
C ALA A 27 -7.29 6.23 -6.29
N ASP A 28 -8.49 5.95 -5.80
CA ASP A 28 -9.68 5.71 -6.61
C ASP A 28 -10.04 6.92 -7.49
N LYS A 29 -9.91 8.14 -6.97
CA LYS A 29 -10.11 9.37 -7.75
C LYS A 29 -9.11 9.52 -8.88
N LEU A 30 -7.82 9.32 -8.58
CA LEU A 30 -6.76 9.37 -9.60
C LEU A 30 -6.93 8.28 -10.65
N LEU A 31 -7.32 7.07 -10.21
CA LEU A 31 -7.58 5.96 -11.11
C LEU A 31 -8.75 6.24 -12.05
N ASN A 32 -9.83 6.83 -11.56
CA ASN A 32 -10.98 7.18 -12.40
C ASN A 32 -10.58 8.13 -13.53
N ASP A 33 -9.70 9.10 -13.28
CA ASP A 33 -9.18 9.98 -14.33
C ASP A 33 -8.39 9.21 -15.40
N VAL A 34 -7.63 8.18 -15.01
CA VAL A 34 -6.89 7.30 -15.94
C VAL A 34 -7.87 6.43 -16.74
N ILE A 35 -8.90 5.87 -16.07
CA ILE A 35 -9.90 5.01 -16.72
C ILE A 35 -10.69 5.78 -17.79
N LEU A 36 -11.13 7.00 -17.48
CA LEU A 36 -11.89 7.84 -18.41
C LEU A 36 -11.09 8.19 -19.68
N LYS A 37 -9.78 8.12 -19.61
CA LYS A 37 -8.88 8.39 -20.73
C LYS A 37 -8.25 7.13 -21.33
N ARG A 38 -8.72 5.95 -20.92
CA ARG A 38 -8.15 4.65 -21.33
C ARG A 38 -8.09 4.48 -22.84
N GLU A 39 -9.15 4.83 -23.56
CA GLU A 39 -9.19 4.71 -25.03
C GLU A 39 -8.14 5.62 -25.67
N PHE A 40 -8.00 6.84 -25.17
CA PHE A 40 -6.94 7.74 -25.61
C PHE A 40 -5.55 7.14 -25.33
N LEU A 41 -5.29 6.63 -24.12
CA LEU A 41 -4.02 6.00 -23.76
C LEU A 41 -3.70 4.78 -24.64
N MET A 42 -4.71 3.99 -24.98
CA MET A 42 -4.54 2.83 -25.87
C MET A 42 -4.32 3.23 -27.34
N SER A 43 -4.67 4.45 -27.73
CA SER A 43 -4.44 4.99 -29.08
C SER A 43 -3.06 5.63 -29.27
N LEU A 44 -2.34 5.91 -28.18
CA LEU A 44 -1.03 6.52 -28.21
C LEU A 44 0.00 5.59 -28.88
N LYS A 45 0.86 6.15 -29.71
CA LYS A 45 2.00 5.44 -30.34
C LYS A 45 3.24 5.59 -29.46
N GLU A 46 4.24 4.72 -29.66
CA GLU A 46 5.50 4.70 -28.89
C GLU A 46 6.24 6.05 -28.79
N LYS A 47 5.93 7.00 -29.67
CA LYS A 47 6.57 8.32 -29.70
C LYS A 47 5.78 9.42 -29.00
N ASP A 48 4.58 9.11 -28.54
CA ASP A 48 3.73 10.09 -27.91
C ASP A 48 4.14 10.28 -26.43
N ASP A 49 3.97 11.48 -25.90
CA ASP A 49 4.30 11.78 -24.52
C ASP A 49 3.24 11.20 -23.58
N TYR A 50 3.58 10.08 -22.94
CA TYR A 50 2.76 9.45 -21.91
C TYR A 50 2.93 10.07 -20.53
N SER A 51 3.83 11.03 -20.38
CA SER A 51 4.37 11.44 -19.07
C SER A 51 3.29 11.78 -18.07
N ASP A 52 2.31 12.58 -18.44
CA ASP A 52 1.28 13.04 -17.49
C ASP A 52 0.41 11.90 -16.95
N TYR A 53 0.01 10.97 -17.82
CA TYR A 53 -0.86 9.84 -17.41
C TYR A 53 -0.11 8.78 -16.64
N VAL A 54 1.13 8.51 -17.00
CA VAL A 54 2.01 7.61 -16.25
C VAL A 54 2.24 8.16 -14.84
N HIS A 55 2.39 9.48 -14.71
CA HIS A 55 2.51 10.13 -13.41
C HIS A 55 1.22 10.03 -12.59
N VAL A 56 0.05 10.27 -13.18
CA VAL A 56 -1.24 10.13 -12.48
C VAL A 56 -1.45 8.67 -12.03
N TRP A 57 -1.20 7.71 -12.91
CA TRP A 57 -1.26 6.29 -12.58
C TRP A 57 -0.26 5.90 -11.48
N GLY A 58 0.99 6.36 -11.58
CA GLY A 58 2.01 6.14 -10.55
C GLY A 58 1.61 6.70 -9.18
N ASN A 59 1.00 7.89 -9.15
CA ASN A 59 0.49 8.49 -7.92
C ASN A 59 -0.70 7.69 -7.36
N ALA A 60 -1.61 7.19 -8.20
CA ALA A 60 -2.69 6.31 -7.74
C ALA A 60 -2.11 5.05 -7.05
N LEU A 61 -1.11 4.41 -7.67
CA LEU A 61 -0.44 3.23 -7.11
C LEU A 61 0.31 3.54 -5.81
N LEU A 62 0.94 4.71 -5.68
CA LEU A 62 1.54 5.17 -4.43
C LEU A 62 0.49 5.26 -3.32
N HIS A 63 -0.65 5.87 -3.58
CA HIS A 63 -1.71 6.01 -2.60
C HIS A 63 -2.31 4.65 -2.23
N TYR A 64 -2.52 3.73 -3.17
CA TYR A 64 -2.90 2.35 -2.84
C TYR A 64 -1.86 1.67 -1.95
N ALA A 65 -0.58 1.80 -2.27
CA ALA A 65 0.51 1.21 -1.50
C ALA A 65 0.55 1.74 -0.06
N LEU A 66 0.48 3.07 0.12
CA LEU A 66 0.41 3.71 1.45
C LEU A 66 -0.85 3.29 2.22
N GLY A 67 -1.98 3.17 1.53
CA GLY A 67 -3.23 2.70 2.12
C GLY A 67 -3.13 1.25 2.58
N ILE A 68 -2.57 0.37 1.76
CA ILE A 68 -2.34 -1.03 2.12
C ILE A 68 -1.37 -1.14 3.31
N GLU A 69 -0.28 -0.37 3.30
CA GLU A 69 0.65 -0.35 4.44
C GLU A 69 -0.06 0.01 5.75
N ASN A 70 -0.86 1.09 5.74
CA ASN A 70 -1.61 1.52 6.91
C ASN A 70 -2.67 0.49 7.32
N GLY A 71 -3.38 -0.11 6.37
CA GLY A 71 -4.36 -1.17 6.65
C GLY A 71 -3.74 -2.41 7.29
N LEU A 72 -2.59 -2.87 6.77
CA LEU A 72 -1.83 -3.98 7.35
C LEU A 72 -1.36 -3.66 8.78
N LYS A 73 -0.87 -2.43 9.02
CA LYS A 73 -0.53 -1.97 10.37
C LYS A 73 -1.73 -1.96 11.29
N GLY A 74 -2.91 -1.52 10.81
CA GLY A 74 -4.17 -1.59 11.56
C GLY A 74 -4.54 -3.01 11.97
N VAL A 75 -4.39 -3.98 11.06
CA VAL A 75 -4.59 -5.40 11.36
C VAL A 75 -3.60 -5.89 12.42
N ILE A 76 -2.31 -5.52 12.31
CA ILE A 76 -1.29 -5.92 13.27
C ILE A 76 -1.59 -5.31 14.65
N VAL A 77 -1.90 -4.02 14.71
CA VAL A 77 -2.28 -3.34 15.97
C VAL A 77 -3.47 -4.02 16.64
N LYS A 78 -4.46 -4.49 15.84
CA LYS A 78 -5.62 -5.21 16.37
C LYS A 78 -5.30 -6.61 16.87
N ARG A 79 -4.56 -7.40 16.08
CA ARG A 79 -4.42 -8.85 16.30
C ARG A 79 -3.10 -9.26 16.96
N LYS A 80 -2.08 -8.39 16.90
CA LYS A 80 -0.72 -8.62 17.39
C LYS A 80 -0.16 -7.35 18.01
N PRO A 81 -0.83 -6.75 19.03
CA PRO A 81 -0.41 -5.49 19.63
C PRO A 81 1.01 -5.55 20.24
N GLU A 82 1.49 -6.75 20.56
CA GLU A 82 2.85 -6.99 21.04
C GLU A 82 3.93 -6.69 19.97
N LEU A 83 3.56 -6.60 18.71
CA LEU A 83 4.44 -6.23 17.60
C LEU A 83 4.48 -4.72 17.32
N VAL A 84 3.87 -3.91 18.17
CA VAL A 84 3.90 -2.44 18.10
C VAL A 84 4.98 -1.94 19.05
N HIS A 85 6.10 -1.48 18.50
CA HIS A 85 7.24 -1.02 19.28
C HIS A 85 7.36 0.49 19.23
N TYR A 86 7.42 1.11 20.40
CA TYR A 86 7.64 2.55 20.56
C TYR A 86 8.59 2.83 21.73
N LYS A 87 9.22 3.99 21.69
CA LYS A 87 10.06 4.51 22.77
C LYS A 87 9.39 5.73 23.36
N VAL A 88 9.32 5.77 24.68
CA VAL A 88 8.85 6.93 25.44
C VAL A 88 10.05 7.58 26.11
N THR A 89 10.26 8.85 25.83
CA THR A 89 11.25 9.70 26.52
C THR A 89 10.53 10.77 27.36
N ASN A 90 11.29 11.57 28.12
CA ASN A 90 10.69 12.66 28.90
C ASN A 90 9.93 13.66 27.99
N ASP A 91 10.39 13.85 26.74
CA ASP A 91 9.91 14.91 25.85
C ASP A 91 9.08 14.38 24.69
N ASP A 92 9.20 13.09 24.34
CA ASP A 92 8.60 12.56 23.11
C ASP A 92 8.19 11.08 23.21
N VAL A 93 7.33 10.67 22.26
CA VAL A 93 7.01 9.28 21.97
C VAL A 93 7.34 9.01 20.52
N VAL A 94 8.22 8.07 20.26
CA VAL A 94 8.67 7.72 18.92
C VAL A 94 8.22 6.31 18.57
N LEU A 95 7.43 6.17 17.52
CA LEU A 95 7.15 4.87 16.92
C LEU A 95 8.43 4.28 16.33
N VAL A 96 8.83 3.11 16.79
CA VAL A 96 10.02 2.41 16.31
C VAL A 96 9.68 1.55 15.10
N ASP A 97 8.66 0.70 15.24
CA ASP A 97 8.11 -0.13 14.15
C ASP A 97 6.76 -0.75 14.54
N ILE A 98 6.05 -1.24 13.51
CA ILE A 98 4.87 -2.11 13.64
C ILE A 98 5.11 -3.31 12.72
N GLY A 99 5.21 -4.53 13.29
CA GLY A 99 5.52 -5.72 12.52
C GLY A 99 7.00 -5.89 12.19
N GLY A 100 7.90 -5.21 12.92
CA GLY A 100 9.34 -5.41 12.88
C GLY A 100 10.01 -4.89 11.61
N LYS A 101 11.00 -5.64 11.09
CA LYS A 101 11.83 -5.23 9.94
C LYS A 101 11.04 -4.94 8.65
N ALA A 102 9.89 -5.60 8.46
CA ALA A 102 9.04 -5.40 7.28
C ALA A 102 8.54 -3.96 7.18
N SER A 103 8.06 -3.40 8.30
CA SER A 103 7.58 -2.01 8.37
C SER A 103 8.68 -1.00 8.08
N LYS A 104 9.90 -1.22 8.61
CA LYS A 104 11.04 -0.30 8.40
C LYS A 104 11.49 -0.21 6.93
N LYS A 105 11.20 -1.25 6.15
CA LYS A 105 11.57 -1.34 4.74
C LYS A 105 10.42 -1.07 3.79
N HIS A 106 9.24 -0.74 4.31
CA HIS A 106 7.99 -0.65 3.52
C HIS A 106 7.73 -1.91 2.68
N ASP A 107 8.12 -3.09 3.21
CA ASP A 107 7.94 -4.39 2.55
C ASP A 107 6.52 -4.90 2.77
N LEU A 108 5.63 -4.55 1.84
CA LEU A 108 4.20 -4.88 1.93
C LEU A 108 3.96 -6.39 1.93
N TYR A 109 4.77 -7.17 1.19
CA TYR A 109 4.58 -8.61 1.16
C TYR A 109 4.91 -9.25 2.51
N SER A 110 6.02 -8.82 3.14
CA SER A 110 6.35 -9.27 4.50
C SER A 110 5.32 -8.79 5.52
N LEU A 111 4.78 -7.57 5.38
CA LEU A 111 3.68 -7.09 6.23
C LEU A 111 2.41 -7.92 6.05
N CYS A 112 2.07 -8.34 4.83
CA CYS A 112 0.96 -9.29 4.59
C CYS A 112 1.14 -10.58 5.38
N ASN A 113 2.36 -11.13 5.43
CA ASN A 113 2.67 -12.32 6.22
C ASN A 113 2.46 -12.07 7.72
N VAL A 114 3.02 -10.97 8.24
CA VAL A 114 2.86 -10.61 9.65
C VAL A 114 1.40 -10.38 10.02
N ALA A 115 0.62 -9.75 9.15
CA ALA A 115 -0.81 -9.51 9.33
C ALA A 115 -1.69 -10.78 9.16
N GLY A 116 -1.11 -11.91 8.73
CA GLY A 116 -1.84 -13.18 8.56
C GLY A 116 -2.66 -13.28 7.27
N LEU A 117 -2.38 -12.45 6.25
CA LEU A 117 -3.04 -12.57 4.94
C LEU A 117 -2.51 -13.74 4.12
N LEU A 118 -1.31 -14.24 4.42
CA LEU A 118 -0.67 -15.33 3.69
C LEU A 118 -0.94 -16.70 4.31
N ASP A 119 -1.75 -16.78 5.36
CA ASP A 119 -2.16 -18.05 5.96
C ASP A 119 -2.80 -18.95 4.90
N LYS A 120 -2.52 -20.27 4.97
CA LYS A 120 -2.80 -21.25 3.90
C LYS A 120 -4.23 -21.20 3.36
N ASP A 121 -5.19 -20.88 4.23
CA ASP A 121 -6.60 -20.81 3.86
C ASP A 121 -7.01 -19.47 3.23
N LYS A 122 -6.22 -18.41 3.45
CA LYS A 122 -6.49 -17.05 2.97
C LYS A 122 -5.65 -16.67 1.75
N GLY A 123 -4.42 -17.15 1.64
CA GLY A 123 -3.50 -16.75 0.59
C GLY A 123 -4.03 -16.94 -0.84
N ASN A 124 -4.86 -17.97 -1.07
CA ASN A 124 -5.51 -18.21 -2.35
C ASN A 124 -6.62 -17.19 -2.66
N GLN A 125 -7.28 -16.62 -1.65
CA GLN A 125 -8.34 -15.61 -1.82
C GLN A 125 -7.78 -14.28 -2.34
N PHE A 126 -6.49 -14.00 -2.11
CA PHE A 126 -5.83 -12.76 -2.49
C PHE A 126 -4.97 -12.89 -3.76
N GLY A 127 -5.14 -13.94 -4.56
CA GLY A 127 -4.42 -14.09 -5.83
C GLY A 127 -3.08 -14.83 -5.75
N GLY A 128 -2.75 -15.49 -4.65
CA GLY A 128 -1.58 -16.39 -4.53
C GLY A 128 -0.25 -15.74 -4.94
N LYS A 129 0.40 -16.31 -5.97
CA LYS A 129 1.69 -15.80 -6.48
C LYS A 129 1.58 -14.37 -7.04
N PHE A 130 0.41 -13.99 -7.57
CA PHE A 130 0.18 -12.66 -8.10
C PHE A 130 0.15 -11.60 -6.99
N LEU A 131 -0.44 -11.92 -5.82
CA LEU A 131 -0.37 -11.05 -4.62
C LEU A 131 1.07 -10.67 -4.29
N LYS A 132 2.01 -11.63 -4.30
CA LYS A 132 3.42 -11.34 -4.04
C LYS A 132 3.97 -10.30 -5.00
N ASN A 133 3.76 -10.50 -6.30
CA ASN A 133 4.27 -9.59 -7.33
C ASN A 133 3.68 -8.19 -7.19
N VAL A 134 2.37 -8.08 -6.93
CA VAL A 134 1.70 -6.81 -6.70
C VAL A 134 2.25 -6.11 -5.46
N MET A 135 2.38 -6.80 -4.32
CA MET A 135 2.88 -6.20 -3.08
C MET A 135 4.35 -5.75 -3.22
N MET A 136 5.18 -6.51 -3.92
CA MET A 136 6.57 -6.11 -4.19
C MET A 136 6.62 -4.85 -5.07
N SER A 137 5.81 -4.79 -6.13
CA SER A 137 5.74 -3.62 -7.01
C SER A 137 5.24 -2.40 -6.25
N LEU A 138 4.19 -2.53 -5.44
CA LEU A 138 3.66 -1.44 -4.63
C LEU A 138 4.67 -0.96 -3.58
N SER A 139 5.47 -1.85 -3.00
CA SER A 139 6.57 -1.46 -2.11
C SER A 139 7.58 -0.56 -2.80
N ASP A 140 7.92 -0.84 -4.06
CA ASP A 140 8.82 0.01 -4.83
C ASP A 140 8.24 1.42 -5.08
N PHE A 141 6.90 1.56 -5.19
CA PHE A 141 6.26 2.89 -5.28
C PHE A 141 6.45 3.72 -4.02
N ILE A 142 6.30 3.11 -2.83
CA ILE A 142 6.53 3.82 -1.56
C ILE A 142 7.99 4.27 -1.44
N LEU A 143 8.92 3.41 -1.84
CA LEU A 143 10.33 3.65 -1.66
C LEU A 143 10.88 4.73 -2.59
N TRP A 144 10.53 4.70 -3.87
CA TRP A 144 11.18 5.60 -4.82
C TRP A 144 10.37 5.97 -6.06
N THR A 145 9.56 5.08 -6.64
CA THR A 145 9.00 5.24 -7.99
C THR A 145 8.17 6.50 -8.18
N ALA A 146 7.36 6.86 -7.17
CA ALA A 146 6.52 8.05 -7.23
C ALA A 146 7.18 9.31 -6.62
N ARG A 147 8.39 9.20 -6.06
CA ARG A 147 9.07 10.32 -5.39
C ARG A 147 10.23 10.88 -6.19
N TYR A 148 10.83 10.06 -7.05
CA TYR A 148 12.07 10.39 -7.75
C TYR A 148 11.96 10.09 -9.23
N PRO A 149 12.51 10.94 -10.11
CA PRO A 149 12.51 10.71 -11.55
C PRO A 149 13.40 9.54 -11.98
N VAL A 150 14.27 9.08 -11.07
CA VAL A 150 15.19 7.95 -11.29
C VAL A 150 15.22 7.05 -10.05
N PRO A 151 15.42 5.74 -10.19
CA PRO A 151 15.55 4.84 -9.06
C PRO A 151 16.80 5.16 -8.23
N ILE A 152 16.73 4.93 -6.93
CA ILE A 152 17.84 5.11 -5.98
C ILE A 152 19.03 4.19 -6.30
N SER A 153 18.80 3.09 -7.03
CA SER A 153 19.80 2.11 -7.41
C SER A 153 19.64 1.71 -8.88
N ASN A 154 20.75 1.68 -9.63
CA ASN A 154 20.78 1.19 -11.01
C ASN A 154 20.22 -0.24 -11.18
N ALA A 155 20.29 -1.07 -10.12
CA ALA A 155 19.75 -2.44 -10.13
C ALA A 155 18.21 -2.47 -10.14
N LYS A 156 17.55 -1.35 -9.84
CA LYS A 156 16.09 -1.18 -9.81
C LYS A 156 15.58 -0.33 -10.96
N VAL A 157 16.33 -0.22 -12.05
CA VAL A 157 15.82 0.41 -13.27
C VAL A 157 14.52 -0.31 -13.67
N PHE A 158 13.50 0.47 -14.01
CA PHE A 158 12.28 -0.07 -14.61
C PHE A 158 12.66 -1.10 -15.66
N LYS A 159 12.28 -2.34 -15.45
CA LYS A 159 12.31 -3.32 -16.52
C LYS A 159 11.26 -2.86 -17.51
N ILE A 160 11.73 -2.17 -18.53
CA ILE A 160 10.90 -1.81 -19.66
C ILE A 160 10.70 -3.11 -20.44
N ASP A 161 9.53 -3.70 -20.32
CA ASP A 161 9.15 -4.79 -21.22
C ASP A 161 8.48 -4.15 -22.44
N LYS A 162 9.12 -4.29 -23.62
CA LYS A 162 8.64 -3.75 -24.90
C LYS A 162 8.36 -2.22 -24.91
N GLY A 163 9.16 -1.42 -24.22
CA GLY A 163 9.02 0.04 -24.22
C GLY A 163 7.99 0.60 -23.22
N VAL A 164 7.27 -0.25 -22.48
CA VAL A 164 6.26 0.16 -21.52
C VAL A 164 6.79 -0.04 -20.11
N PRO A 165 6.69 0.96 -19.18
CA PRO A 165 7.05 0.76 -17.79
C PRO A 165 6.37 -0.47 -17.20
N SER A 166 7.10 -1.30 -16.45
CA SER A 166 6.59 -2.57 -15.89
C SER A 166 5.32 -2.40 -15.04
N VAL A 167 5.13 -1.23 -14.48
CA VAL A 167 3.93 -0.84 -13.74
C VAL A 167 2.68 -0.80 -14.62
N VAL A 168 2.82 -0.47 -15.89
CA VAL A 168 1.72 -0.42 -16.85
C VAL A 168 1.39 -1.83 -17.37
N VAL A 169 2.35 -2.77 -17.29
CA VAL A 169 2.16 -4.17 -17.72
C VAL A 169 1.12 -4.90 -16.88
N TYR A 170 1.04 -4.59 -15.57
CA TYR A 170 -0.01 -5.16 -14.72
C TYR A 170 -1.38 -4.53 -14.99
N GLY A 171 -1.43 -3.33 -15.58
CA GLY A 171 -2.67 -2.65 -15.92
C GLY A 171 -3.69 -2.66 -14.78
N PHE A 172 -4.96 -2.74 -15.14
CA PHE A 172 -6.05 -2.78 -14.16
C PHE A 172 -6.15 -4.10 -13.37
N HIS A 173 -5.45 -5.16 -13.78
CA HIS A 173 -5.42 -6.43 -13.03
C HIS A 173 -4.83 -6.30 -11.62
N ILE A 174 -4.10 -5.22 -11.34
CA ILE A 174 -3.63 -4.92 -9.98
C ILE A 174 -4.81 -4.76 -9.01
N LEU A 175 -5.97 -4.30 -9.49
CA LEU A 175 -7.17 -4.13 -8.71
C LEU A 175 -7.76 -5.47 -8.24
N ASP A 176 -7.54 -6.55 -9.00
CA ASP A 176 -7.96 -7.91 -8.63
C ASP A 176 -7.30 -8.37 -7.31
N VAL A 177 -6.20 -7.73 -6.91
CA VAL A 177 -5.53 -7.95 -5.61
C VAL A 177 -5.89 -6.85 -4.61
N ILE A 178 -5.92 -5.60 -5.03
CA ILE A 178 -6.15 -4.44 -4.15
C ILE A 178 -7.53 -4.52 -3.51
N GLU A 179 -8.59 -4.75 -4.29
CA GLU A 179 -9.96 -4.76 -3.78
C GLU A 179 -10.22 -5.86 -2.72
N PRO A 180 -9.82 -7.12 -2.92
CA PRO A 180 -9.92 -8.15 -1.87
C PRO A 180 -9.17 -7.79 -0.58
N VAL A 181 -7.98 -7.16 -0.69
CA VAL A 181 -7.20 -6.73 0.48
C VAL A 181 -7.94 -5.65 1.27
N TYR A 182 -8.54 -4.66 0.59
CA TYR A 182 -9.34 -3.64 1.28
C TYR A 182 -10.62 -4.19 1.88
N LYS A 183 -11.27 -5.14 1.22
CA LYS A 183 -12.43 -5.85 1.79
C LYS A 183 -12.05 -6.55 3.09
N TYR A 184 -10.89 -7.20 3.14
CA TYR A 184 -10.39 -7.79 4.38
C TYR A 184 -10.15 -6.73 5.48
N PHE A 185 -9.64 -5.54 5.14
CA PHE A 185 -9.51 -4.45 6.11
C PHE A 185 -10.87 -3.98 6.64
N GLU A 186 -11.90 -3.93 5.80
CA GLU A 186 -13.27 -3.63 6.24
C GLU A 186 -13.78 -4.66 7.23
N GLU A 187 -13.58 -5.96 6.95
CA GLU A 187 -13.98 -7.05 7.85
C GLU A 187 -13.32 -6.90 9.23
N VAL A 188 -12.00 -6.68 9.29
CA VAL A 188 -11.27 -6.49 10.56
C VAL A 188 -11.70 -5.18 11.25
N ARG A 189 -11.96 -4.12 10.50
CA ARG A 189 -12.45 -2.85 11.03
C ARG A 189 -13.83 -3.00 11.69
N GLU A 190 -14.72 -3.80 11.11
CA GLU A 190 -16.03 -4.08 11.71
C GLU A 190 -15.89 -4.91 13.00
N GLU A 191 -14.90 -5.81 13.10
CA GLU A 191 -14.56 -6.46 14.38
C GLU A 191 -14.20 -5.43 15.45
N VAL A 192 -13.35 -4.44 15.12
CA VAL A 192 -12.94 -3.37 16.05
C VAL A 192 -14.12 -2.53 16.55
N LYS A 193 -15.11 -2.25 15.68
CA LYS A 193 -16.28 -1.46 16.06
C LYS A 193 -17.25 -2.20 17.00
N ARG A 194 -17.35 -3.53 16.85
CA ARG A 194 -18.23 -4.35 17.69
C ARG A 194 -17.72 -4.54 19.12
N GLU A 195 -16.43 -4.34 19.35
CA GLU A 195 -15.79 -4.48 20.66
C GLU A 195 -15.77 -3.18 21.47
N LYS A 196 -16.13 -2.04 20.86
CA LYS A 196 -16.27 -0.73 21.51
C LYS A 196 -17.70 -0.52 22.00
#